data_d735faa6b46d66417c5d0930fd8b90e1
#
_entry.id   d735faa6b46d66417c5d0930fd8b90e1
#
_cell.length_a   1.000
_cell.length_b   1.000
_cell.length_c   1.000
_cell.angle_alpha   90.00
_cell.angle_beta   90.00
_cell.angle_gamma   90.00
#
_symmetry.space_group_name_H-M   'P 1'
#
loop_
_entity.id
_entity.type
_entity.pdbx_description
1 polymer ?
#
loop_
_entity_poly.entity_id
_entity_poly.type
_entity_poly.pdbx_seq_one_letter_code
_entity_poly.pdbx_strand_id
1 'polypeptide(L)'
;MELKDIKAVYFIGAGGIGMSAIARYFIHKGLVVAGYDRTPSDLTRHLEKEGMLIHYEENVDEIPHACRDKASCLVVYTPAIPAEHKELQYFRDGGFVIEKRAQVLGTLTRTHKGLCVAGTHGKTSTSTMCAHIMHQSHIDCNAFL
;
A
#
# COMPACT_ATOMS: atom_id res chain seq x y z
N MET A 1 -9.41 11.76 -6.15
CA MET A 1 -8.68 10.97 -7.20
C MET A 1 -9.39 9.64 -7.33
N GLU A 2 -9.73 9.23 -8.53
CA GLU A 2 -10.26 7.89 -8.76
C GLU A 2 -9.12 6.90 -8.98
N LEU A 3 -9.33 5.62 -8.64
CA LEU A 3 -8.28 4.59 -8.79
C LEU A 3 -7.70 4.50 -10.22
N LYS A 4 -8.52 4.79 -11.24
CA LYS A 4 -8.09 4.79 -12.66
C LYS A 4 -7.11 5.90 -13.02
N ASP A 5 -7.07 6.98 -12.23
CA ASP A 5 -6.20 8.13 -12.49
C ASP A 5 -4.82 7.96 -11.84
N ILE A 6 -4.68 6.96 -10.96
CA ILE A 6 -3.44 6.69 -10.23
C ILE A 6 -2.43 6.00 -11.17
N LYS A 7 -1.24 6.56 -11.30
CA LYS A 7 -0.10 6.01 -12.03
C LYS A 7 1.06 5.61 -11.13
N ALA A 8 1.14 6.23 -9.96
CA ALA A 8 2.16 5.94 -8.96
C ALA A 8 1.57 5.90 -7.55
N VAL A 9 2.12 5.08 -6.70
CA VAL A 9 1.74 4.99 -5.28
C VAL A 9 2.99 5.06 -4.43
N TYR A 10 2.97 5.94 -3.45
CA TYR A 10 4.08 6.12 -2.51
C TYR A 10 3.69 5.72 -1.10
N PHE A 11 4.47 4.82 -0.50
CA PHE A 11 4.20 4.28 0.83
C PHE A 11 5.15 4.84 1.87
N ILE A 12 4.62 5.37 2.97
CA ILE A 12 5.41 5.79 4.14
C ILE A 12 5.17 4.78 5.26
N GLY A 13 6.19 3.95 5.54
CA GLY A 13 6.11 2.77 6.38
C GLY A 13 5.77 1.50 5.59
N ALA A 14 6.51 1.25 4.51
CA ALA A 14 6.26 0.20 3.53
C ALA A 14 6.37 -1.23 4.09
N GLY A 15 7.22 -1.44 5.11
CA GLY A 15 7.52 -2.76 5.67
C GLY A 15 6.45 -3.34 6.61
N GLY A 16 5.34 -2.64 6.82
CA GLY A 16 4.22 -3.20 7.56
C GLY A 16 3.49 -4.30 6.77
N ILE A 17 3.06 -5.39 7.45
CA ILE A 17 2.37 -6.52 6.80
C ILE A 17 1.17 -6.05 5.95
N GLY A 18 0.31 -5.21 6.52
CA GLY A 18 -0.85 -4.70 5.79
C GLY A 18 -0.50 -3.67 4.71
N MET A 19 0.61 -2.96 4.82
CA MET A 19 1.12 -2.04 3.81
C MET A 19 1.67 -2.80 2.61
N SER A 20 2.44 -3.85 2.85
CA SER A 20 3.02 -4.69 1.81
C SER A 20 1.97 -5.39 0.94
N ALA A 21 0.86 -5.81 1.54
CA ALA A 21 -0.24 -6.43 0.79
C ALA A 21 -0.86 -5.43 -0.21
N ILE A 22 -1.07 -4.18 0.19
CA ILE A 22 -1.58 -3.13 -0.70
C ILE A 22 -0.52 -2.74 -1.74
N ALA A 23 0.76 -2.67 -1.36
CA ALA A 23 1.85 -2.38 -2.29
C ALA A 23 1.89 -3.43 -3.42
N ARG A 24 1.81 -4.72 -3.08
CA ARG A 24 1.74 -5.82 -4.06
C ARG A 24 0.55 -5.69 -5.01
N TYR A 25 -0.62 -5.32 -4.48
CA TYR A 25 -1.79 -5.08 -5.32
C TYR A 25 -1.50 -4.05 -6.42
N PHE A 26 -0.88 -2.92 -6.06
CA PHE A 26 -0.56 -1.88 -7.04
C PHE A 26 0.59 -2.27 -7.97
N ILE A 27 1.59 -3.02 -7.51
CA ILE A 27 2.65 -3.59 -8.35
C ILE A 27 2.02 -4.50 -9.43
N HIS A 28 1.13 -5.40 -9.04
CA HIS A 28 0.43 -6.30 -9.99
C HIS A 28 -0.49 -5.56 -10.96
N LYS A 29 -0.96 -4.36 -10.60
CA LYS A 29 -1.68 -3.48 -11.52
C LYS A 29 -0.76 -2.73 -12.49
N GLY A 30 0.55 -2.90 -12.37
CA GLY A 30 1.53 -2.28 -13.26
C GLY A 30 1.82 -0.81 -12.94
N LEU A 31 1.46 -0.33 -11.74
CA LEU A 31 1.76 1.03 -11.30
C LEU A 31 3.21 1.13 -10.80
N VAL A 32 3.75 2.35 -10.85
CA VAL A 32 5.02 2.64 -10.17
C VAL A 32 4.77 2.67 -8.66
N VAL A 33 5.42 1.80 -7.92
CA VAL A 33 5.29 1.72 -6.47
C VAL A 33 6.63 2.01 -5.81
N ALA A 34 6.63 2.98 -4.92
CA ALA A 34 7.82 3.38 -4.17
C ALA A 34 7.46 3.65 -2.71
N GLY A 35 8.47 3.83 -1.87
CA GLY A 35 8.20 4.20 -0.50
C GLY A 35 9.42 4.23 0.39
N TYR A 36 9.16 4.60 1.62
CA TYR A 36 10.10 4.67 2.72
C TYR A 36 9.75 3.64 3.79
N ASP A 37 10.74 3.03 4.37
CA ASP A 37 10.63 2.35 5.65
C ASP A 37 11.86 2.64 6.52
N ARG A 38 11.67 2.66 7.82
CA ARG A 38 12.77 2.95 8.75
C ARG A 38 13.81 1.86 8.81
N THR A 39 13.39 0.60 8.58
CA THR A 39 14.23 -0.56 8.84
C THR A 39 14.13 -1.57 7.70
N PRO A 40 15.25 -1.97 7.10
CA PRO A 40 15.28 -3.10 6.18
C PRO A 40 14.79 -4.38 6.86
N SER A 41 13.91 -5.11 6.21
CA SER A 41 13.36 -6.38 6.67
C SER A 41 13.28 -7.38 5.52
N ASP A 42 13.02 -8.64 5.82
CA ASP A 42 12.80 -9.63 4.76
C ASP A 42 11.59 -9.26 3.90
N LEU A 43 10.59 -8.62 4.51
CA LEU A 43 9.41 -8.16 3.80
C LEU A 43 9.71 -7.03 2.82
N THR A 44 10.49 -6.02 3.23
CA THR A 44 10.91 -4.94 2.32
C THR A 44 11.80 -5.46 1.20
N ARG A 45 12.72 -6.38 1.48
CA ARG A 45 13.57 -7.03 0.47
C ARG A 45 12.75 -7.82 -0.56
N HIS A 46 11.67 -8.48 -0.14
CA HIS A 46 10.77 -9.14 -1.07
C HIS A 46 10.02 -8.13 -1.96
N LEU A 47 9.53 -7.02 -1.39
CA LEU A 47 8.89 -5.96 -2.15
C LEU A 47 9.84 -5.34 -3.19
N GLU A 48 11.11 -5.13 -2.83
CA GLU A 48 12.14 -4.64 -3.76
C GLU A 48 12.34 -5.62 -4.94
N LYS A 49 12.39 -6.92 -4.66
CA LYS A 49 12.48 -7.96 -5.71
C LYS A 49 11.22 -8.00 -6.60
N GLU A 50 10.08 -7.64 -6.05
CA GLU A 50 8.80 -7.55 -6.77
C GLU A 50 8.68 -6.25 -7.59
N GLY A 51 9.65 -5.33 -7.48
CA GLY A 51 9.73 -4.11 -8.27
C GLY A 51 9.38 -2.82 -7.53
N MET A 52 9.23 -2.84 -6.21
CA MET A 52 9.04 -1.64 -5.40
C MET A 52 10.38 -0.91 -5.18
N LEU A 53 10.38 0.40 -5.33
CA LEU A 53 11.53 1.24 -5.01
C LEU A 53 11.46 1.67 -3.54
N ILE A 54 12.33 1.13 -2.68
CA ILE A 54 12.32 1.44 -1.24
C ILE A 54 13.63 2.10 -0.84
N HIS A 55 13.56 3.15 -0.04
CA HIS A 55 14.70 3.71 0.67
C HIS A 55 14.47 3.70 2.18
N TYR A 56 15.55 3.81 2.96
CA TYR A 56 15.54 3.60 4.41
C TYR A 56 15.99 4.82 5.19
N GLU A 57 16.34 5.89 4.50
CA GLU A 57 16.65 7.19 5.09
C GLU A 57 15.54 8.19 4.77
N GLU A 58 15.14 8.98 5.76
CA GLU A 58 14.13 10.02 5.59
C GLU A 58 14.67 11.15 4.73
N ASN A 59 14.46 11.06 3.42
CA ASN A 59 15.01 11.99 2.44
C ASN A 59 14.04 12.25 1.29
N VAL A 60 13.57 13.48 1.19
CA VAL A 60 12.67 13.93 0.11
C VAL A 60 13.29 13.77 -1.28
N ASP A 61 14.62 13.84 -1.39
CA ASP A 61 15.31 13.73 -2.68
C ASP A 61 15.28 12.30 -3.23
N GLU A 62 15.09 11.30 -2.36
CA GLU A 62 14.93 9.89 -2.73
C GLU A 62 13.54 9.56 -3.30
N ILE A 63 12.58 10.47 -3.20
CA ILE A 63 11.25 10.25 -3.78
C ILE A 63 11.36 10.21 -5.31
N PRO A 64 10.98 9.08 -5.95
CA PRO A 64 11.08 8.94 -7.40
C PRO A 64 10.27 10.00 -8.15
N HIS A 65 10.76 10.42 -9.30
CA HIS A 65 10.10 11.45 -10.11
C HIS A 65 8.64 11.10 -10.44
N ALA A 66 8.34 9.84 -10.70
CA ALA A 66 6.97 9.38 -10.96
C ALA A 66 6.01 9.61 -9.78
N CYS A 67 6.53 9.68 -8.54
CA CYS A 67 5.75 9.93 -7.34
C CYS A 67 5.65 11.42 -6.98
N ARG A 68 6.23 12.32 -7.78
CA ARG A 68 6.19 13.77 -7.54
C ARG A 68 5.06 14.49 -8.26
N ASP A 69 4.28 13.80 -9.07
CA ASP A 69 3.10 14.35 -9.73
C ASP A 69 1.85 14.14 -8.88
N LYS A 70 1.39 15.19 -8.22
CA LYS A 70 0.20 15.16 -7.35
C LYS A 70 -1.10 14.78 -8.07
N ALA A 71 -1.16 14.93 -9.40
CA ALA A 71 -2.35 14.61 -10.15
C ALA A 71 -2.53 13.10 -10.36
N SER A 72 -1.44 12.33 -10.23
CA SER A 72 -1.43 10.88 -10.52
C SER A 72 -0.77 10.04 -9.43
N CYS A 73 -0.26 10.63 -8.35
CA CYS A 73 0.35 9.91 -7.23
C CYS A 73 -0.58 9.86 -6.02
N LEU A 74 -0.82 8.65 -5.52
CA LEU A 74 -1.46 8.40 -4.24
C LEU A 74 -0.40 8.15 -3.17
N VAL A 75 -0.50 8.84 -2.04
CA VAL A 75 0.38 8.62 -0.89
C VAL A 75 -0.34 7.83 0.18
N VAL A 76 0.27 6.75 0.63
CA VAL A 76 -0.30 5.85 1.65
C VAL A 76 0.61 5.82 2.87
N TYR A 77 0.04 6.06 4.05
CA TYR A 77 0.82 6.04 5.27
C TYR A 77 0.16 5.22 6.38
N THR A 78 0.97 4.80 7.36
CA THR A 78 0.51 4.15 8.58
C THR A 78 0.46 5.15 9.74
N PRO A 79 -0.47 5.00 10.70
CA PRO A 79 -0.53 5.84 11.89
C PRO A 79 0.74 5.83 12.76
N ALA A 80 1.63 4.87 12.56
CA ALA A 80 2.91 4.79 13.28
C ALA A 80 3.94 5.84 12.82
N ILE A 81 3.70 6.50 11.69
CA ILE A 81 4.59 7.55 11.16
C ILE A 81 4.30 8.86 11.91
N PRO A 82 5.34 9.50 12.49
CA PRO A 82 5.20 10.80 13.15
C PRO A 82 4.68 11.88 12.19
N ALA A 83 3.93 12.84 12.73
CA ALA A 83 3.39 13.94 11.93
C ALA A 83 4.51 14.84 11.34
N GLU A 84 5.66 14.87 12.00
CA GLU A 84 6.85 15.66 11.66
C GLU A 84 7.72 14.99 10.59
N HIS A 85 7.36 13.80 10.12
CA HIS A 85 8.11 13.07 9.08
C HIS A 85 8.23 13.91 7.80
N LYS A 86 9.47 14.18 7.36
CA LYS A 86 9.76 15.15 6.29
C LYS A 86 9.05 14.83 4.98
N GLU A 87 9.04 13.58 4.59
CA GLU A 87 8.37 13.17 3.34
C GLU A 87 6.85 13.29 3.46
N LEU A 88 6.28 12.97 4.63
CA LEU A 88 4.86 13.16 4.88
C LEU A 88 4.47 14.64 4.84
N GLN A 89 5.31 15.53 5.40
CA GLN A 89 5.12 16.97 5.30
C GLN A 89 5.23 17.45 3.85
N TYR A 90 6.27 17.01 3.12
CA TYR A 90 6.45 17.33 1.70
C TYR A 90 5.18 17.02 0.88
N PHE A 91 4.59 15.86 1.06
CA PHE A 91 3.37 15.48 0.35
C PHE A 91 2.15 16.29 0.80
N ARG A 92 2.03 16.60 2.08
CA ARG A 92 0.97 17.46 2.63
C ARG A 92 1.04 18.88 2.06
N ASP A 93 2.20 19.47 2.12
CA ASP A 93 2.44 20.84 1.65
C ASP A 93 2.29 20.94 0.13
N GLY A 94 2.63 19.88 -0.59
CA GLY A 94 2.45 19.75 -2.04
C GLY A 94 0.98 19.56 -2.46
N GLY A 95 0.06 19.30 -1.52
CA GLY A 95 -1.35 19.09 -1.81
C GLY A 95 -1.64 17.74 -2.50
N PHE A 96 -0.87 16.71 -2.17
CA PHE A 96 -1.10 15.35 -2.67
C PHE A 96 -2.31 14.70 -2.00
N VAL A 97 -2.88 13.71 -2.66
CA VAL A 97 -3.89 12.84 -2.05
C VAL A 97 -3.18 11.87 -1.12
N ILE A 98 -3.45 12.00 0.17
CA ILE A 98 -2.82 11.20 1.23
C ILE A 98 -3.90 10.42 1.96
N GLU A 99 -3.78 9.11 1.95
CA GLU A 99 -4.73 8.21 2.60
C GLU A 99 -4.05 7.29 3.62
N LYS A 100 -4.77 7.00 4.69
CA LYS A 100 -4.37 5.93 5.60
C LYS A 100 -4.58 4.57 4.94
N ARG A 101 -3.76 3.58 5.28
CA ARG A 101 -3.90 2.21 4.80
C ARG A 101 -5.36 1.71 4.78
N ALA A 102 -6.10 1.93 5.85
CA ALA A 102 -7.48 1.48 5.96
C ALA A 102 -8.43 2.19 4.98
N GLN A 103 -8.16 3.46 4.64
CA GLN A 103 -8.95 4.22 3.67
C GLN A 103 -8.72 3.68 2.25
N VAL A 104 -7.45 3.40 1.89
CA VAL A 104 -7.11 2.78 0.60
C VAL A 104 -7.81 1.44 0.45
N LEU A 105 -7.77 0.59 1.48
CA LEU A 105 -8.46 -0.69 1.47
C LEU A 105 -9.97 -0.52 1.29
N GLY A 106 -10.58 0.46 1.99
CA GLY A 106 -11.99 0.82 1.81
C GLY A 106 -12.32 1.29 0.39
N THR A 107 -11.42 2.03 -0.25
CA THR A 107 -11.57 2.46 -1.65
C THR A 107 -11.49 1.26 -2.61
N LEU A 108 -10.55 0.36 -2.40
CA LEU A 108 -10.44 -0.88 -3.19
C LEU A 108 -11.70 -1.75 -3.08
N THR A 109 -12.26 -1.91 -1.89
CA THR A 109 -13.47 -2.73 -1.69
C THR A 109 -14.73 -2.12 -2.30
N ARG A 110 -14.79 -0.81 -2.51
CA ARG A 110 -15.92 -0.15 -3.22
C ARG A 110 -15.94 -0.45 -4.71
N THR A 111 -14.79 -0.72 -5.30
CA THR A 111 -14.65 -0.97 -6.75
C THR A 111 -14.65 -2.47 -7.10
N HIS A 112 -14.64 -3.33 -6.10
CA HIS A 112 -14.59 -4.79 -6.22
C HIS A 112 -15.64 -5.45 -5.32
N LYS A 113 -15.97 -6.70 -5.58
CA LYS A 113 -16.76 -7.51 -4.64
C LYS A 113 -15.90 -7.82 -3.42
N GLY A 114 -16.28 -7.32 -2.24
CA GLY A 114 -15.56 -7.52 -0.99
C GLY A 114 -16.20 -8.59 -0.13
N LEU A 115 -15.39 -9.55 0.34
CA LEU A 115 -15.74 -10.48 1.41
C LEU A 115 -15.03 -10.01 2.67
N CYS A 116 -15.77 -9.51 3.65
CA CYS A 116 -15.22 -8.96 4.88
C CYS A 116 -15.47 -9.92 6.04
N VAL A 117 -14.42 -10.23 6.78
CA VAL A 117 -14.49 -11.07 7.97
C VAL A 117 -14.27 -10.21 9.21
N ALA A 118 -15.27 -10.19 10.08
CA ALA A 118 -15.22 -9.47 11.34
C ALA A 118 -15.41 -10.46 12.51
N GLY A 119 -14.90 -10.11 13.67
CA GLY A 119 -15.05 -10.94 14.88
C GLY A 119 -14.01 -10.62 15.93
N THR A 120 -14.21 -11.12 17.13
CA THR A 120 -13.27 -10.98 18.25
C THR A 120 -12.05 -11.88 18.04
N HIS A 121 -12.25 -13.08 17.53
CA HIS A 121 -11.22 -14.11 17.26
C HIS A 121 -11.43 -14.74 15.88
N GLY A 122 -10.39 -15.35 15.33
CA GLY A 122 -10.46 -16.16 14.13
C GLY A 122 -10.58 -15.40 12.81
N LYS A 123 -10.44 -14.06 12.79
CA LYS A 123 -10.54 -13.25 11.57
C LYS A 123 -9.55 -13.69 10.50
N THR A 124 -8.26 -13.72 10.85
CA THR A 124 -7.19 -14.11 9.92
C THR A 124 -7.37 -15.55 9.44
N SER A 125 -7.65 -16.50 10.34
CA SER A 125 -7.86 -17.89 9.98
C SER A 125 -9.03 -18.07 9.01
N THR A 126 -10.15 -17.42 9.26
CA THR A 126 -11.34 -17.48 8.39
C THR A 126 -11.05 -16.84 7.03
N SER A 127 -10.43 -15.67 7.01
CA SER A 127 -10.07 -14.99 5.76
C SER A 127 -9.08 -15.81 4.93
N THR A 128 -8.10 -16.44 5.58
CA THR A 128 -7.14 -17.33 4.91
C THR A 128 -7.83 -18.55 4.29
N MET A 129 -8.75 -19.18 5.01
CA MET A 129 -9.52 -20.31 4.48
C MET A 129 -10.38 -19.89 3.28
N CYS A 130 -11.07 -18.75 3.37
CA CYS A 130 -11.84 -18.20 2.25
C CYS A 130 -10.96 -17.94 1.02
N ALA A 131 -9.83 -17.29 1.20
CA ALA A 131 -8.88 -17.01 0.10
C ALA A 131 -8.36 -18.30 -0.53
N HIS A 132 -8.05 -19.33 0.30
CA HIS A 132 -7.60 -20.63 -0.16
C HIS A 132 -8.67 -21.33 -1.01
N ILE A 133 -9.92 -21.37 -0.54
CA ILE A 133 -11.04 -21.97 -1.27
C ILE A 133 -11.25 -21.28 -2.62
N MET A 134 -11.24 -19.95 -2.64
CA MET A 134 -11.39 -19.19 -3.88
C MET A 134 -10.26 -19.49 -4.86
N HIS A 135 -9.02 -19.51 -4.40
CA HIS A 135 -7.87 -19.84 -5.23
C HIS A 135 -7.97 -21.26 -5.81
N GLN A 136 -8.34 -22.25 -4.99
CA GLN A 136 -8.54 -23.63 -5.46
C GLN A 136 -9.72 -23.78 -6.44
N SER A 137 -10.70 -22.89 -6.33
CA SER A 137 -11.85 -22.84 -7.24
C SER A 137 -11.58 -22.04 -8.52
N HIS A 138 -10.33 -21.66 -8.79
CA HIS A 138 -9.90 -20.83 -9.92
C HIS A 138 -10.60 -19.46 -9.98
N ILE A 139 -11.06 -18.95 -8.85
CA ILE A 139 -11.59 -17.60 -8.72
C ILE A 139 -10.40 -16.70 -8.39
N ASP A 140 -10.12 -15.74 -9.29
CA ASP A 140 -9.09 -14.75 -9.05
C ASP A 140 -9.52 -13.80 -7.91
N CYS A 141 -8.71 -13.74 -6.86
CA CYS A 141 -8.99 -12.92 -5.70
C CYS A 141 -7.71 -12.32 -5.10
N ASN A 142 -7.86 -11.15 -4.47
CA ASN A 142 -6.84 -10.56 -3.62
C ASN A 142 -7.23 -10.76 -2.15
N ALA A 143 -6.29 -11.15 -1.31
CA ALA A 143 -6.50 -11.31 0.12
C ALA A 143 -5.64 -10.31 0.90
N PHE A 144 -6.28 -9.51 1.74
CA PHE A 144 -5.65 -8.56 2.65
C PHE A 144 -5.86 -9.05 4.08
N LEU A 145 -4.85 -9.73 4.63
CA LEU A 145 -4.90 -10.43 5.92
C LEU A 145 -4.22 -9.64 7.04
#